data_7db70fa91bf30d147ad5351827adef91
#
_entry.id   7db70fa91bf30d147ad5351827adef91
#
_cell.length_a   1.000
_cell.length_b   1.000
_cell.length_c   1.000
_cell.angle_alpha   90.00
_cell.angle_beta   90.00
_cell.angle_gamma   90.00
#
_symmetry.space_group_name_H-M   'P 1'
#
loop_
_entity.id
_entity.type
_entity.pdbx_description
1 polymer ?
#
loop_
_entity_poly.entity_id
_entity_poly.type
_entity_poly.pdbx_seq_one_letter_code
_entity_poly.pdbx_strand_id
1 'polypeptide(L)'
;DFEKGCRRASVLREKTALNDQFLWYSWPSDGDLLNYPHDEADLYWSVPELVRTILKLEDQFGAGRVNLAGHSLGGRGMVVALNDVAARQPDIQLGELVLLAPDMDFGIFQQMLPQIRPIVKGITLYVSDADRPLAVSASFHGYPRLGETGNDVASLKGVNVINLSDLPTRSPTGHLYHVYNDEVGADLDQLLNDGQQADMRSNLVRTGENTWSLQPAQ
;
A
#
# COMPACT_ATOMS: atom_id res chain seq x y z
N ASP A 1 -3.71 14.67 9.89
CA ASP A 1 -4.21 15.97 9.40
C ASP A 1 -4.97 15.77 8.08
N PHE A 2 -6.27 16.06 8.09
CA PHE A 2 -7.21 15.85 6.99
C PHE A 2 -6.79 16.59 5.70
N GLU A 3 -6.41 17.85 5.78
CA GLU A 3 -6.06 18.65 4.59
C GLU A 3 -4.82 18.12 3.86
N LYS A 4 -3.79 17.74 4.62
CA LYS A 4 -2.58 17.15 4.03
C LYS A 4 -2.87 15.79 3.38
N GLY A 5 -3.69 14.95 4.02
CA GLY A 5 -4.12 13.67 3.47
C GLY A 5 -4.92 13.83 2.19
N CYS A 6 -5.90 14.71 2.17
CA CYS A 6 -6.70 15.04 0.99
C CYS A 6 -5.84 15.51 -0.19
N ARG A 7 -4.86 16.40 0.07
CA ARG A 7 -3.93 16.87 -0.97
C ARG A 7 -3.08 15.73 -1.52
N ARG A 8 -2.52 14.86 -0.67
CA ARG A 8 -1.73 13.70 -1.09
C ARG A 8 -2.55 12.72 -1.92
N ALA A 9 -3.78 12.46 -1.50
CA ALA A 9 -4.71 11.61 -2.24
C ALA A 9 -5.04 12.20 -3.63
N SER A 10 -5.25 13.52 -3.72
CA SER A 10 -5.47 14.22 -4.99
C SER A 10 -4.26 14.13 -5.92
N VAL A 11 -3.04 14.31 -5.38
CA VAL A 11 -1.80 14.17 -6.17
C VAL A 11 -1.62 12.73 -6.65
N LEU A 12 -1.89 11.74 -5.80
CA LEU A 12 -1.85 10.33 -6.20
C LEU A 12 -2.82 10.07 -7.36
N ARG A 13 -4.07 10.51 -7.24
CA ARG A 13 -5.08 10.37 -8.31
C ARG A 13 -4.62 11.01 -9.63
N GLU A 14 -4.04 12.21 -9.56
CA GLU A 14 -3.53 12.93 -10.74
C GLU A 14 -2.38 12.18 -11.39
N LYS A 15 -1.36 11.77 -10.60
CA LYS A 15 -0.17 11.05 -11.11
C LYS A 15 -0.48 9.67 -11.68
N THR A 16 -1.49 9.00 -11.16
CA THR A 16 -1.96 7.70 -11.65
C THR A 16 -2.99 7.82 -12.75
N ALA A 17 -3.34 9.03 -13.17
CA ALA A 17 -4.34 9.29 -14.22
C ALA A 17 -5.62 8.44 -14.06
N LEU A 18 -6.04 8.19 -12.80
CA LEU A 18 -7.17 7.29 -12.53
C LEU A 18 -8.43 7.76 -13.21
N ASN A 19 -8.99 6.89 -14.07
CA ASN A 19 -10.22 7.14 -14.83
C ASN A 19 -11.48 6.77 -14.03
N ASP A 20 -11.32 5.97 -12.98
CA ASP A 20 -12.40 5.46 -12.15
C ASP A 20 -12.78 6.42 -11.00
N GLN A 21 -13.83 6.04 -10.27
CA GLN A 21 -14.20 6.76 -9.05
C GLN A 21 -13.12 6.58 -7.99
N PHE A 22 -12.77 7.67 -7.34
CA PHE A 22 -11.74 7.72 -6.31
C PHE A 22 -12.37 8.13 -4.98
N LEU A 23 -12.26 7.25 -3.98
CA LEU A 23 -12.66 7.51 -2.61
C LEU A 23 -11.41 7.60 -1.72
N TRP A 24 -11.29 8.68 -0.97
CA TRP A 24 -10.29 8.79 0.09
C TRP A 24 -10.93 8.55 1.45
N TYR A 25 -10.46 7.49 2.14
CA TYR A 25 -10.84 7.18 3.51
C TYR A 25 -9.87 7.83 4.48
N SER A 26 -10.39 8.58 5.44
CA SER A 26 -9.60 9.27 6.48
C SER A 26 -10.08 8.86 7.86
N TRP A 27 -9.13 8.60 8.75
CA TRP A 27 -9.40 8.41 10.18
C TRP A 27 -8.83 9.59 10.99
N PRO A 28 -9.22 9.77 12.27
CA PRO A 28 -8.69 10.81 13.15
C PRO A 28 -7.19 10.61 13.37
N SER A 29 -6.35 11.23 12.59
CA SER A 29 -4.89 11.17 12.67
C SER A 29 -4.32 12.59 12.79
N ASP A 30 -3.41 12.80 13.73
CA ASP A 30 -2.69 14.06 13.90
C ASP A 30 -1.64 14.25 12.79
N GLY A 31 -1.08 13.14 12.31
CA GLY A 31 -0.05 13.14 11.26
C GLY A 31 1.26 13.76 11.74
N ASP A 32 1.54 13.71 13.03
CA ASP A 32 2.76 14.15 13.68
C ASP A 32 3.51 12.94 14.26
N LEU A 33 4.83 12.86 14.00
CA LEU A 33 5.67 11.77 14.51
C LEU A 33 5.69 11.70 16.04
N LEU A 34 5.50 12.83 16.73
CA LEU A 34 5.42 12.84 18.21
C LEU A 34 4.13 12.21 18.74
N ASN A 35 3.07 12.22 17.93
CA ASN A 35 1.78 11.65 18.29
C ASN A 35 1.54 10.26 17.63
N TYR A 36 2.59 9.65 17.09
CA TYR A 36 2.50 8.38 16.39
C TYR A 36 1.75 7.27 17.19
N PRO A 37 1.98 7.08 18.53
CA PRO A 37 1.20 6.09 19.30
C PRO A 37 -0.31 6.39 19.36
N HIS A 38 -0.71 7.68 19.32
CA HIS A 38 -2.11 8.06 19.22
C HIS A 38 -2.68 7.71 17.86
N ASP A 39 -1.95 8.03 16.78
CA ASP A 39 -2.35 7.68 15.42
C ASP A 39 -2.52 6.16 15.24
N GLU A 40 -1.69 5.34 15.90
CA GLU A 40 -1.87 3.88 15.93
C GLU A 40 -3.16 3.46 16.63
N ALA A 41 -3.45 4.01 17.80
CA ALA A 41 -4.68 3.72 18.54
C ALA A 41 -5.91 4.12 17.73
N ASP A 42 -5.91 5.32 17.15
CA ASP A 42 -6.99 5.85 16.32
C ASP A 42 -7.21 5.01 15.06
N LEU A 43 -6.13 4.49 14.48
CA LEU A 43 -6.22 3.54 13.37
C LEU A 43 -7.01 2.29 13.77
N TYR A 44 -6.64 1.64 14.87
CA TYR A 44 -7.32 0.43 15.33
C TYR A 44 -8.79 0.69 15.69
N TRP A 45 -9.12 1.85 16.27
CA TRP A 45 -10.49 2.27 16.48
C TRP A 45 -11.27 2.45 15.17
N SER A 46 -10.59 2.81 14.09
CA SER A 46 -11.21 3.08 12.78
C SER A 46 -11.33 1.82 11.91
N VAL A 47 -10.63 0.74 12.22
CA VAL A 47 -10.65 -0.51 11.43
C VAL A 47 -12.07 -1.08 11.24
N PRO A 48 -12.96 -1.16 12.26
CA PRO A 48 -14.31 -1.68 12.05
C PRO A 48 -15.14 -0.87 11.05
N GLU A 49 -14.92 0.46 10.98
CA GLU A 49 -15.61 1.32 10.00
C GLU A 49 -15.01 1.16 8.61
N LEU A 50 -13.69 0.99 8.51
CA LEU A 50 -13.02 0.69 7.25
C LEU A 50 -13.52 -0.65 6.67
N VAL A 51 -13.67 -1.68 7.50
CA VAL A 51 -14.27 -2.97 7.11
C VAL A 51 -15.68 -2.78 6.54
N ARG A 52 -16.54 -2.06 7.26
CA ARG A 52 -17.91 -1.76 6.79
C ARG A 52 -17.90 -0.99 5.45
N THR A 53 -16.97 -0.06 5.31
CA THR A 53 -16.81 0.72 4.07
C THR A 53 -16.41 -0.17 2.90
N ILE A 54 -15.42 -1.05 3.09
CA ILE A 54 -14.97 -1.99 2.04
C ILE A 54 -16.11 -2.91 1.60
N LEU A 55 -16.84 -3.51 2.55
CA LEU A 55 -17.96 -4.41 2.25
C LEU A 55 -19.09 -3.68 1.51
N LYS A 56 -19.40 -2.44 1.91
CA LYS A 56 -20.41 -1.62 1.23
C LYS A 56 -20.00 -1.24 -0.19
N LEU A 57 -18.72 -0.94 -0.41
CA LEU A 57 -18.22 -0.61 -1.74
C LEU A 57 -18.25 -1.84 -2.66
N GLU A 58 -17.87 -3.01 -2.16
CA GLU A 58 -17.95 -4.24 -2.94
C GLU A 58 -19.41 -4.59 -3.30
N ASP A 59 -20.34 -4.50 -2.36
CA ASP A 59 -21.78 -4.69 -2.60
C ASP A 59 -22.31 -3.70 -3.65
N GLN A 60 -21.86 -2.45 -3.62
CA GLN A 60 -22.30 -1.40 -4.53
C GLN A 60 -21.71 -1.54 -5.95
N PHE A 61 -20.43 -1.87 -6.07
CA PHE A 61 -19.71 -1.85 -7.34
C PHE A 61 -19.50 -3.26 -7.94
N GLY A 62 -19.63 -4.29 -7.14
CA GLY A 62 -19.53 -5.69 -7.55
C GLY A 62 -18.12 -6.28 -7.43
N ALA A 63 -18.09 -7.61 -7.55
CA ALA A 63 -16.90 -8.43 -7.34
C ALA A 63 -15.71 -8.02 -8.22
N GLY A 64 -14.54 -7.86 -7.61
CA GLY A 64 -13.28 -7.54 -8.28
C GLY A 64 -13.14 -6.11 -8.76
N ARG A 65 -14.10 -5.23 -8.46
CA ARG A 65 -14.12 -3.84 -8.97
C ARG A 65 -13.62 -2.79 -7.99
N VAL A 66 -13.38 -3.15 -6.74
CA VAL A 66 -12.88 -2.25 -5.70
C VAL A 66 -11.39 -2.45 -5.52
N ASN A 67 -10.60 -1.55 -6.10
CA ASN A 67 -9.15 -1.48 -5.84
C ASN A 67 -8.90 -0.73 -4.54
N LEU A 68 -7.90 -1.18 -3.79
CA LEU A 68 -7.57 -0.66 -2.47
C LEU A 68 -6.12 -0.19 -2.44
N ALA A 69 -5.86 0.98 -1.88
CA ALA A 69 -4.51 1.48 -1.69
C ALA A 69 -4.32 1.99 -0.26
N GLY A 70 -3.17 1.65 0.34
CA GLY A 70 -2.80 2.12 1.68
C GLY A 70 -1.36 2.60 1.72
N HIS A 71 -1.13 3.76 2.32
CA HIS A 71 0.20 4.32 2.52
C HIS A 71 0.57 4.32 4.00
N SER A 72 1.80 3.91 4.33
CA SER A 72 2.36 3.96 5.69
C SER A 72 1.45 3.25 6.70
N LEU A 73 1.06 3.92 7.78
CA LEU A 73 0.12 3.43 8.79
C LEU A 73 -1.25 3.08 8.17
N GLY A 74 -1.68 3.79 7.12
CA GLY A 74 -2.88 3.43 6.35
C GLY A 74 -2.77 2.09 5.63
N GLY A 75 -1.57 1.69 5.20
CA GLY A 75 -1.29 0.35 4.68
C GLY A 75 -1.50 -0.73 5.75
N ARG A 76 -1.05 -0.48 6.99
CA ARG A 76 -1.32 -1.37 8.14
C ARG A 76 -2.81 -1.51 8.39
N GLY A 77 -3.53 -0.39 8.46
CA GLY A 77 -4.99 -0.41 8.67
C GLY A 77 -5.73 -1.18 7.58
N MET A 78 -5.30 -1.02 6.32
CA MET A 78 -5.88 -1.75 5.20
C MET A 78 -5.67 -3.27 5.33
N VAL A 79 -4.46 -3.71 5.68
CA VAL A 79 -4.14 -5.13 5.88
C VAL A 79 -4.96 -5.72 7.03
N VAL A 80 -5.05 -5.02 8.16
CA VAL A 80 -5.85 -5.46 9.33
C VAL A 80 -7.33 -5.53 8.97
N ALA A 81 -7.86 -4.53 8.26
CA ALA A 81 -9.25 -4.53 7.80
C ALA A 81 -9.52 -5.69 6.83
N LEU A 82 -8.63 -5.96 5.88
CA LEU A 82 -8.79 -7.07 4.93
C LEU A 82 -8.73 -8.43 5.60
N ASN A 83 -7.92 -8.60 6.63
CA ASN A 83 -7.91 -9.82 7.42
C ASN A 83 -9.26 -10.07 8.13
N ASP A 84 -9.90 -9.01 8.65
CA ASP A 84 -11.26 -9.10 9.23
C ASP A 84 -12.33 -9.32 8.13
N VAL A 85 -12.22 -8.65 6.97
CA VAL A 85 -13.10 -8.90 5.81
C VAL A 85 -13.03 -10.37 5.38
N ALA A 86 -11.84 -10.94 5.23
CA ALA A 86 -11.64 -12.34 4.85
C ALA A 86 -12.26 -13.30 5.85
N ALA A 87 -12.16 -13.00 7.15
CA ALA A 87 -12.78 -13.82 8.21
C ALA A 87 -14.31 -13.79 8.16
N ARG A 88 -14.91 -12.66 7.77
CA ARG A 88 -16.37 -12.48 7.69
C ARG A 88 -16.96 -12.97 6.38
N GLN A 89 -16.26 -12.75 5.27
CA GLN A 89 -16.69 -13.07 3.92
C GLN A 89 -15.53 -13.67 3.11
N PRO A 90 -15.20 -14.95 3.34
CA PRO A 90 -14.04 -15.59 2.70
C PRO A 90 -14.14 -15.72 1.18
N ASP A 91 -15.35 -15.62 0.63
CA ASP A 91 -15.60 -15.71 -0.82
C ASP A 91 -15.68 -14.35 -1.51
N ILE A 92 -15.50 -13.24 -0.77
CA ILE A 92 -15.51 -11.90 -1.35
C ILE A 92 -14.38 -11.75 -2.38
N GLN A 93 -14.63 -11.00 -3.43
CA GLN A 93 -13.62 -10.70 -4.46
C GLN A 93 -13.40 -9.20 -4.57
N LEU A 94 -12.23 -8.75 -4.14
CA LEU A 94 -11.78 -7.37 -4.29
C LEU A 94 -10.81 -7.23 -5.47
N GLY A 95 -10.57 -6.01 -5.90
CA GLY A 95 -9.59 -5.70 -6.95
C GLY A 95 -8.14 -5.79 -6.47
N GLU A 96 -7.30 -4.91 -7.00
CA GLU A 96 -5.88 -4.84 -6.61
C GLU A 96 -5.72 -4.22 -5.22
N LEU A 97 -4.81 -4.81 -4.41
CA LEU A 97 -4.32 -4.22 -3.18
C LEU A 97 -2.95 -3.60 -3.43
N VAL A 98 -2.84 -2.29 -3.23
CA VAL A 98 -1.60 -1.52 -3.36
C VAL A 98 -1.13 -1.07 -1.99
N LEU A 99 0.08 -1.45 -1.60
CA LEU A 99 0.71 -1.07 -0.34
C LEU A 99 1.93 -0.18 -0.62
N LEU A 100 1.84 1.09 -0.23
CA LEU A 100 2.87 2.11 -0.45
C LEU A 100 3.59 2.39 0.87
N ALA A 101 4.87 2.05 0.97
CA ALA A 101 5.66 2.21 2.21
C ALA A 101 4.91 1.76 3.47
N PRO A 102 4.31 0.55 3.53
CA PRO A 102 3.45 0.17 4.63
C PRO A 102 4.24 0.07 5.94
N ASP A 103 3.80 0.81 6.95
CA ASP A 103 4.36 0.78 8.28
C ASP A 103 3.69 -0.30 9.12
N MET A 104 4.02 -1.53 8.80
CA MET A 104 3.53 -2.73 9.44
C MET A 104 4.69 -3.70 9.69
N ASP A 105 4.62 -4.47 10.77
CA ASP A 105 5.55 -5.57 11.01
C ASP A 105 5.50 -6.60 9.89
N PHE A 106 6.67 -6.94 9.32
CA PHE A 106 6.78 -7.88 8.22
C PHE A 106 6.25 -9.28 8.59
N GLY A 107 6.57 -9.77 9.78
CA GLY A 107 6.13 -11.09 10.24
C GLY A 107 4.61 -11.16 10.47
N ILE A 108 4.00 -10.06 10.94
CA ILE A 108 2.54 -9.98 11.09
C ILE A 108 1.86 -10.01 9.72
N PHE A 109 2.37 -9.25 8.75
CA PHE A 109 1.85 -9.31 7.38
C PHE A 109 1.95 -10.73 6.79
N GLN A 110 3.11 -11.38 6.97
CA GLN A 110 3.33 -12.75 6.50
C GLN A 110 2.31 -13.75 7.10
N GLN A 111 1.92 -13.56 8.37
CA GLN A 111 0.89 -14.39 9.01
C GLN A 111 -0.52 -14.11 8.49
N MET A 112 -0.85 -12.87 8.12
CA MET A 112 -2.17 -12.47 7.59
C MET A 112 -2.33 -12.76 6.09
N LEU A 113 -1.23 -12.82 5.34
CA LEU A 113 -1.22 -12.96 3.89
C LEU A 113 -2.04 -14.16 3.37
N PRO A 114 -2.00 -15.37 3.98
CA PRO A 114 -2.80 -16.51 3.52
C PRO A 114 -4.32 -16.27 3.55
N GLN A 115 -4.82 -15.43 4.46
CA GLN A 115 -6.22 -15.07 4.55
C GLN A 115 -6.60 -13.97 3.54
N ILE A 116 -5.70 -13.00 3.35
CA ILE A 116 -5.96 -11.83 2.49
C ILE A 116 -5.80 -12.18 1.01
N ARG A 117 -4.80 -13.01 0.66
CA ARG A 117 -4.47 -13.30 -0.74
C ARG A 117 -5.64 -13.84 -1.57
N PRO A 118 -6.49 -14.75 -1.04
CA PRO A 118 -7.62 -15.30 -1.81
C PRO A 118 -8.72 -14.28 -2.14
N ILE A 119 -8.88 -13.24 -1.33
CA ILE A 119 -9.97 -12.26 -1.48
C ILE A 119 -9.62 -11.05 -2.33
N VAL A 120 -8.37 -10.93 -2.79
CA VAL A 120 -7.90 -9.83 -3.66
C VAL A 120 -7.38 -10.39 -4.99
N LYS A 121 -7.56 -9.65 -6.07
CA LYS A 121 -7.07 -10.01 -7.41
C LYS A 121 -5.55 -10.09 -7.45
N GLY A 122 -4.87 -9.09 -6.91
CA GLY A 122 -3.42 -8.99 -6.82
C GLY A 122 -2.97 -8.16 -5.63
N ILE A 123 -1.71 -8.31 -5.22
CA ILE A 123 -1.08 -7.50 -4.19
C ILE A 123 0.22 -6.94 -4.76
N THR A 124 0.34 -5.61 -4.77
CA THR A 124 1.58 -4.91 -5.13
C THR A 124 2.10 -4.14 -3.93
N LEU A 125 3.32 -4.46 -3.53
CA LEU A 125 4.03 -3.87 -2.39
C LEU A 125 5.19 -3.03 -2.90
N TYR A 126 5.20 -1.74 -2.58
CA TYR A 126 6.31 -0.84 -2.88
C TYR A 126 7.22 -0.68 -1.66
N VAL A 127 8.52 -0.91 -1.85
CA VAL A 127 9.54 -0.83 -0.81
C VAL A 127 10.67 0.11 -1.22
N SER A 128 11.36 0.71 -0.24
CA SER A 128 12.51 1.58 -0.48
C SER A 128 13.49 1.52 0.68
N ASP A 129 14.79 1.58 0.38
CA ASP A 129 15.87 1.73 1.38
C ASP A 129 16.09 3.19 1.82
N ALA A 130 15.53 4.15 1.07
CA ALA A 130 15.63 5.57 1.36
C ALA A 130 14.55 6.08 2.35
N ASP A 131 13.67 5.21 2.83
CA ASP A 131 12.54 5.57 3.68
C ASP A 131 12.95 5.74 5.16
N ARG A 132 13.28 6.96 5.54
CA ARG A 132 13.73 7.30 6.89
C ARG A 132 12.64 7.11 7.97
N PRO A 133 11.37 7.53 7.77
CA PRO A 133 10.29 7.25 8.72
C PRO A 133 10.12 5.78 9.06
N LEU A 134 10.20 4.88 8.07
CA LEU A 134 10.10 3.43 8.32
C LEU A 134 11.29 2.91 9.13
N ALA A 135 12.51 3.38 8.83
CA ALA A 135 13.71 3.02 9.61
C ALA A 135 13.59 3.45 11.08
N VAL A 136 13.04 4.64 11.35
CA VAL A 136 12.73 5.09 12.70
C VAL A 136 11.65 4.22 13.35
N SER A 137 10.57 3.91 12.62
CA SER A 137 9.50 3.03 13.09
C SER A 137 10.02 1.64 13.43
N ALA A 138 10.89 1.04 12.59
CA ALA A 138 11.53 -0.23 12.85
C ALA A 138 12.34 -0.22 14.15
N SER A 139 13.10 0.85 14.37
CA SER A 139 13.90 1.02 15.61
C SER A 139 13.00 1.16 16.84
N PHE A 140 11.86 1.82 16.72
CA PHE A 140 10.91 2.02 17.81
C PHE A 140 10.15 0.73 18.18
N HIS A 141 9.69 -0.02 17.18
CA HIS A 141 8.91 -1.25 17.37
C HIS A 141 9.81 -2.51 17.59
N GLY A 142 11.09 -2.44 17.22
CA GLY A 142 12.03 -3.56 17.35
C GLY A 142 11.89 -4.65 16.27
N TYR A 143 11.09 -4.40 15.22
CA TYR A 143 10.84 -5.34 14.12
C TYR A 143 10.94 -4.64 12.76
N PRO A 144 11.42 -5.34 11.69
CA PRO A 144 11.47 -4.80 10.34
C PRO A 144 10.08 -4.40 9.84
N ARG A 145 10.01 -3.27 9.18
CA ARG A 145 8.75 -2.79 8.58
C ARG A 145 8.58 -3.38 7.17
N LEU A 146 7.34 -3.68 6.82
CA LEU A 146 6.98 -4.28 5.53
C LEU A 146 7.44 -3.43 4.32
N GLY A 147 7.41 -2.10 4.46
CA GLY A 147 7.84 -1.16 3.41
C GLY A 147 9.35 -0.96 3.29
N GLU A 148 10.16 -1.58 4.15
CA GLU A 148 11.62 -1.53 4.07
C GLU A 148 12.18 -2.61 3.14
N THR A 149 13.34 -2.34 2.56
CA THR A 149 14.14 -3.37 1.87
C THR A 149 14.84 -4.28 2.89
N GLY A 150 15.36 -5.41 2.41
CA GLY A 150 16.12 -6.35 3.25
C GLY A 150 15.28 -7.43 3.93
N ASN A 151 13.96 -7.37 3.85
CA ASN A 151 13.07 -8.45 4.29
C ASN A 151 13.15 -9.68 3.36
N ASP A 152 12.83 -10.86 3.86
CA ASP A 152 12.68 -12.08 3.05
C ASP A 152 11.37 -12.03 2.23
N VAL A 153 11.33 -11.13 1.24
CA VAL A 153 10.15 -10.93 0.39
C VAL A 153 9.84 -12.14 -0.51
N ALA A 154 10.79 -13.03 -0.74
CA ALA A 154 10.57 -14.28 -1.48
C ALA A 154 9.57 -15.21 -0.76
N SER A 155 9.44 -15.08 0.55
CA SER A 155 8.45 -15.80 1.37
C SER A 155 7.01 -15.29 1.14
N LEU A 156 6.82 -14.09 0.61
CA LEU A 156 5.51 -13.47 0.38
C LEU A 156 4.88 -13.99 -0.93
N LYS A 157 4.34 -15.19 -0.90
CA LYS A 157 3.76 -15.83 -2.09
C LYS A 157 2.53 -15.05 -2.61
N GLY A 158 2.56 -14.75 -3.91
CA GLY A 158 1.48 -14.01 -4.59
C GLY A 158 1.47 -12.50 -4.35
N VAL A 159 2.58 -11.95 -3.85
CA VAL A 159 2.82 -10.51 -3.72
C VAL A 159 3.87 -10.08 -4.73
N ASN A 160 3.58 -9.07 -5.53
CA ASN A 160 4.55 -8.40 -6.40
C ASN A 160 5.26 -7.30 -5.60
N VAL A 161 6.57 -7.43 -5.41
CA VAL A 161 7.36 -6.45 -4.65
C VAL A 161 8.14 -5.55 -5.60
N ILE A 162 7.86 -4.25 -5.53
CA ILE A 162 8.47 -3.23 -6.37
C ILE A 162 9.46 -2.43 -5.53
N ASN A 163 10.74 -2.61 -5.83
CA ASN A 163 11.82 -1.89 -5.17
C ASN A 163 12.07 -0.54 -5.86
N LEU A 164 12.00 0.53 -5.09
CA LEU A 164 12.15 1.92 -5.54
C LEU A 164 13.55 2.49 -5.28
N SER A 165 14.48 1.70 -4.73
CA SER A 165 15.78 2.19 -4.28
C SER A 165 16.65 2.74 -5.40
N ASP A 166 16.39 2.34 -6.66
CA ASP A 166 17.09 2.86 -7.85
C ASP A 166 16.55 4.23 -8.32
N LEU A 167 15.40 4.67 -7.78
CA LEU A 167 14.85 5.99 -8.10
C LEU A 167 15.54 7.10 -7.31
N PRO A 168 15.69 8.30 -7.89
CA PRO A 168 16.17 9.44 -7.14
C PRO A 168 15.23 9.79 -5.99
N THR A 169 15.78 9.99 -4.79
CA THR A 169 15.01 10.38 -3.60
C THR A 169 14.55 11.82 -3.72
N ARG A 170 13.37 12.03 -4.32
CA ARG A 170 12.76 13.37 -4.49
C ARG A 170 11.94 13.80 -3.27
N SER A 171 11.46 12.84 -2.48
CA SER A 171 10.78 13.10 -1.21
C SER A 171 11.79 13.54 -0.14
N PRO A 172 11.52 14.58 0.67
CA PRO A 172 12.44 15.03 1.72
C PRO A 172 12.86 13.95 2.72
N THR A 173 12.01 12.96 2.95
CA THR A 173 12.24 11.86 3.89
C THR A 173 12.34 10.49 3.22
N GLY A 174 12.15 10.41 1.90
CA GLY A 174 12.05 9.14 1.17
C GLY A 174 10.70 8.42 1.30
N HIS A 175 9.79 8.91 2.14
CA HIS A 175 8.54 8.22 2.50
C HIS A 175 7.35 8.48 1.55
N LEU A 176 7.33 9.63 0.90
CA LEU A 176 6.23 10.08 0.04
C LEU A 176 6.55 9.93 -1.46
N TYR A 177 7.22 8.86 -1.84
CA TYR A 177 7.65 8.64 -3.22
C TYR A 177 6.46 8.64 -4.21
N HIS A 178 5.30 8.14 -3.83
CA HIS A 178 4.07 8.15 -4.64
C HIS A 178 3.52 9.57 -4.91
N VAL A 179 3.96 10.55 -4.13
CA VAL A 179 3.62 11.98 -4.34
C VAL A 179 4.68 12.69 -5.18
N TYR A 180 5.96 12.32 -5.02
CA TYR A 180 7.08 13.06 -5.60
C TYR A 180 7.68 12.44 -6.86
N ASN A 181 7.52 11.12 -7.08
CA ASN A 181 8.08 10.42 -8.22
C ASN A 181 6.99 10.10 -9.25
N ASP A 182 7.13 10.63 -10.47
CA ASP A 182 6.19 10.39 -11.56
C ASP A 182 6.25 8.94 -12.05
N GLU A 183 7.41 8.31 -11.93
CA GLU A 183 7.64 6.91 -12.27
C GLU A 183 6.72 5.96 -11.47
N VAL A 184 6.48 6.26 -10.19
CA VAL A 184 5.55 5.49 -9.34
C VAL A 184 4.11 5.70 -9.81
N GLY A 185 3.75 6.93 -10.18
CA GLY A 185 2.43 7.24 -10.76
C GLY A 185 2.18 6.48 -12.06
N ALA A 186 3.16 6.46 -12.96
CA ALA A 186 3.07 5.75 -14.24
C ALA A 186 3.00 4.21 -14.07
N ASP A 187 3.69 3.65 -13.07
CA ASP A 187 3.59 2.23 -12.75
C ASP A 187 2.21 1.86 -12.19
N LEU A 188 1.66 2.71 -11.32
CA LEU A 188 0.30 2.56 -10.79
C LEU A 188 -0.79 2.74 -11.86
N ASP A 189 -0.58 3.62 -12.84
CA ASP A 189 -1.48 3.79 -14.01
C ASP A 189 -1.60 2.47 -14.78
N GLN A 190 -0.48 1.87 -15.16
CA GLN A 190 -0.44 0.58 -15.84
C GLN A 190 -1.10 -0.55 -15.02
N LEU A 191 -0.93 -0.54 -13.69
CA LEU A 191 -1.57 -1.52 -12.81
C LEU A 191 -3.08 -1.31 -12.70
N LEU A 192 -3.52 -0.09 -12.39
CA LEU A 192 -4.89 0.19 -11.97
C LEU A 192 -5.84 0.50 -13.14
N ASN A 193 -5.38 1.21 -14.17
CA ASN A 193 -6.19 1.52 -15.35
C ASN A 193 -6.10 0.41 -16.41
N ASP A 194 -4.90 -0.13 -16.66
CA ASP A 194 -4.66 -1.12 -17.71
C ASP A 194 -4.71 -2.58 -17.21
N GLY A 195 -4.66 -2.80 -15.88
CA GLY A 195 -4.65 -4.12 -15.27
C GLY A 195 -3.40 -4.95 -15.57
N GLN A 196 -2.27 -4.28 -15.89
CA GLN A 196 -1.05 -4.96 -16.31
C GLN A 196 -0.35 -5.64 -15.13
N GLN A 197 0.02 -6.90 -15.33
CA GLN A 197 0.86 -7.63 -14.37
C GLN A 197 2.28 -7.06 -14.34
N ALA A 198 3.02 -7.27 -13.25
CA ALA A 198 4.34 -6.68 -13.04
C ALA A 198 5.33 -6.96 -14.19
N ASP A 199 5.31 -8.16 -14.78
CA ASP A 199 6.17 -8.52 -15.92
C ASP A 199 5.85 -7.74 -17.22
N MET A 200 4.70 -7.10 -17.30
CA MET A 200 4.23 -6.35 -18.48
C MET A 200 4.36 -4.84 -18.33
N ARG A 201 4.62 -4.34 -17.13
CA ARG A 201 4.76 -2.91 -16.85
C ARG A 201 6.11 -2.39 -17.34
N SER A 202 6.10 -1.31 -18.12
CA SER A 202 7.21 -0.88 -18.97
C SER A 202 8.50 -0.48 -18.23
N ASN A 203 8.37 0.02 -16.99
CA ASN A 203 9.53 0.54 -16.25
C ASN A 203 10.01 -0.43 -15.15
N LEU A 204 9.49 -1.65 -15.13
CA LEU A 204 9.88 -2.67 -14.16
C LEU A 204 10.91 -3.63 -14.75
N VAL A 205 12.02 -3.79 -14.05
CA VAL A 205 13.05 -4.79 -14.35
C VAL A 205 13.00 -5.88 -13.29
N ARG A 206 12.74 -7.12 -13.70
CA ARG A 206 12.66 -8.24 -12.78
C ARG A 206 14.01 -8.53 -12.12
N THR A 207 14.04 -8.60 -10.79
CA THR A 207 15.25 -8.82 -9.99
C THR A 207 15.19 -10.11 -9.16
N GLY A 208 14.04 -10.76 -9.09
CA GLY A 208 13.85 -12.00 -8.35
C GLY A 208 12.57 -12.75 -8.74
N GLU A 209 12.17 -13.73 -7.94
CA GLU A 209 10.98 -14.54 -8.21
C GLU A 209 9.70 -13.69 -8.24
N ASN A 210 9.55 -12.82 -7.26
CA ASN A 210 8.39 -11.93 -7.07
C ASN A 210 8.80 -10.46 -6.85
N THR A 211 10.01 -10.10 -7.30
CA THR A 211 10.60 -8.76 -7.08
C THR A 211 11.01 -8.11 -8.40
N TRP A 212 10.74 -6.82 -8.48
CA TRP A 212 11.11 -5.95 -9.59
C TRP A 212 11.75 -4.66 -9.06
N SER A 213 12.67 -4.08 -9.81
CA SER A 213 13.16 -2.73 -9.59
C SER A 213 12.45 -1.77 -10.54
N LEU A 214 11.91 -0.68 -10.01
CA LEU A 214 11.35 0.41 -10.81
C LEU A 214 12.50 1.32 -11.27
N GLN A 215 12.64 1.45 -12.57
CA GLN A 215 13.71 2.24 -13.18
C GLN A 215 13.30 3.70 -13.39
N PRO A 216 14.25 4.65 -13.32
CA PRO A 216 14.02 6.03 -13.73
C PRO A 216 13.53 6.10 -15.18
N ALA A 217 12.69 7.10 -15.49
CA ALA A 217 12.33 7.39 -16.88
C ALA A 217 13.59 7.73 -17.70
N GLN A 218 13.70 7.12 -18.87
CA GLN A 218 14.81 7.38 -19.83
C GLN A 218 14.63 8.72 -20.52
#